data_123d77802b386ee85616d734d3232f45
#
_entry.id   123d77802b386ee85616d734d3232f45
#
_cell.length_a   1.000
_cell.length_b   1.000
_cell.length_c   1.000
_cell.angle_alpha   90.00
_cell.angle_beta   90.00
_cell.angle_gamma   90.00
#
_symmetry.space_group_name_H-M   'P 1'
#
loop_
_entity.id
_entity.type
_entity.pdbx_description
1 polymer ?
#
loop_
_entity_poly.entity_id
_entity_poly.type
_entity_poly.pdbx_seq_one_letter_code
_entity_poly.pdbx_strand_id
1 'polypeptide(L)'
;MSTRAGFIALIGEPNAGKSTLLNRMVGAKVSIVTHKVQTTRTRIRGVAMAGQSQLVFVDTPGLFKPRRRLDRAMVAAAWGGATDADVIVLLIEAHRGLTEGVGRILESLGEVAQGRKVALAINKIDRVKSERLLSLTQDVNARFSFLRTFMISAEKGHGVEDLRTWLAGEVPESPWLYPEDQIADLPMRMIAAETTREKLTLRLHQEIPYQLTVETESWEEREDGSARIDQIIYVARDGHKGIVLGNKGETIKAVSKAAREDLEEFLGRRVHLFCQVKVREKWLDEAERYEQMGLDFRDGNA
;
A
#
# COMPACT_ATOMS: atom_id res chain seq x y z
N MET A 1 6.69 10.89 30.97
CA MET A 1 6.26 9.63 30.29
C MET A 1 7.29 9.36 29.22
N SER A 2 7.78 8.13 29.10
CA SER A 2 8.74 7.75 28.05
C SER A 2 8.02 7.75 26.68
N THR A 3 8.69 8.26 25.65
CA THR A 3 8.21 8.15 24.27
C THR A 3 8.36 6.71 23.77
N ARG A 4 7.53 6.33 22.83
CA ARG A 4 7.58 5.02 22.18
C ARG A 4 7.60 5.21 20.66
N ALA A 5 8.28 4.33 19.95
CA ALA A 5 8.23 4.31 18.49
C ALA A 5 8.54 2.90 17.98
N GLY A 6 7.90 2.49 16.89
CA GLY A 6 8.18 1.19 16.30
C GLY A 6 7.53 0.98 14.95
N PHE A 7 8.03 -0.02 14.25
CA PHE A 7 7.56 -0.42 12.93
C PHE A 7 6.44 -1.46 13.02
N ILE A 8 5.38 -1.24 12.24
CA ILE A 8 4.20 -2.10 12.16
C ILE A 8 4.03 -2.57 10.73
N ALA A 9 4.20 -3.86 10.47
CA ALA A 9 3.97 -4.43 9.15
C ALA A 9 2.50 -4.79 8.95
N LEU A 10 1.90 -4.25 7.89
CA LEU A 10 0.55 -4.65 7.45
C LEU A 10 0.69 -5.73 6.39
N ILE A 11 0.32 -6.97 6.70
CA ILE A 11 0.36 -8.11 5.78
C ILE A 11 -1.03 -8.66 5.50
N GLY A 12 -1.18 -9.42 4.42
CA GLY A 12 -2.44 -10.05 4.03
C GLY A 12 -2.56 -10.18 2.52
N GLU A 13 -3.60 -10.87 2.07
CA GLU A 13 -3.90 -11.01 0.63
C GLU A 13 -4.07 -9.64 -0.07
N PRO A 14 -3.94 -9.59 -1.40
CA PRO A 14 -4.38 -8.42 -2.17
C PRO A 14 -5.84 -8.06 -1.84
N ASN A 15 -6.12 -6.77 -1.74
CA ASN A 15 -7.43 -6.21 -1.40
C ASN A 15 -7.93 -6.47 0.04
N ALA A 16 -7.13 -7.04 0.92
CA ALA A 16 -7.50 -7.18 2.35
C ALA A 16 -7.75 -5.83 3.05
N GLY A 17 -7.32 -4.71 2.44
CA GLY A 17 -7.56 -3.35 2.94
C GLY A 17 -6.37 -2.74 3.69
N LYS A 18 -5.14 -3.23 3.44
CA LYS A 18 -3.90 -2.73 4.05
C LYS A 18 -3.69 -1.24 3.82
N SER A 19 -3.68 -0.81 2.57
CA SER A 19 -3.51 0.60 2.18
C SER A 19 -4.65 1.50 2.68
N THR A 20 -5.88 0.97 2.72
CA THR A 20 -7.03 1.69 3.31
C THR A 20 -6.84 1.89 4.81
N LEU A 21 -6.38 0.86 5.51
CA LEU A 21 -6.06 0.94 6.95
C LEU A 21 -4.91 1.91 7.19
N LEU A 22 -3.82 1.82 6.42
CA LEU A 22 -2.70 2.76 6.50
C LEU A 22 -3.17 4.21 6.39
N ASN A 23 -3.90 4.55 5.31
CA ASN A 23 -4.40 5.90 5.09
C ASN A 23 -5.29 6.38 6.25
N ARG A 24 -6.11 5.48 6.81
CA ARG A 24 -6.96 5.78 7.97
C ARG A 24 -6.13 6.04 9.23
N MET A 25 -5.11 5.24 9.48
CA MET A 25 -4.21 5.39 10.65
C MET A 25 -3.42 6.68 10.60
N VAL A 26 -2.92 7.05 9.41
CA VAL A 26 -2.13 8.27 9.17
C VAL A 26 -3.03 9.52 9.12
N GLY A 27 -4.29 9.38 8.72
CA GLY A 27 -5.21 10.50 8.53
C GLY A 27 -5.04 11.23 7.19
N ALA A 28 -4.25 10.67 6.26
CA ALA A 28 -4.00 11.23 4.93
C ALA A 28 -3.84 10.12 3.88
N LYS A 29 -4.05 10.44 2.60
CA LYS A 29 -3.90 9.50 1.49
C LYS A 29 -2.42 9.37 1.08
N VAL A 30 -1.66 8.55 1.80
CA VAL A 30 -0.23 8.28 1.51
C VAL A 30 -0.01 7.03 0.67
N SER A 31 -0.99 6.13 0.60
CA SER A 31 -0.96 4.92 -0.24
C SER A 31 -2.18 4.87 -1.15
N ILE A 32 -1.98 4.38 -2.38
CA ILE A 32 -3.06 4.25 -3.35
C ILE A 32 -3.98 3.08 -3.04
N VAL A 33 -5.26 3.25 -3.34
CA VAL A 33 -6.29 2.25 -3.05
C VAL A 33 -7.06 1.90 -4.32
N THR A 34 -7.00 0.65 -4.76
CA THR A 34 -7.82 0.13 -5.86
C THR A 34 -8.39 -1.25 -5.52
N HIS A 35 -9.44 -1.64 -6.23
CA HIS A 35 -10.00 -2.99 -6.13
C HIS A 35 -9.19 -4.04 -6.92
N LYS A 36 -8.15 -3.64 -7.66
CA LYS A 36 -7.31 -4.54 -8.45
C LYS A 36 -6.16 -5.10 -7.63
N VAL A 37 -5.72 -6.30 -7.94
CA VAL A 37 -4.52 -6.89 -7.33
C VAL A 37 -3.27 -6.08 -7.70
N GLN A 38 -2.18 -6.21 -6.94
CA GLN A 38 -0.92 -5.50 -7.19
C GLN A 38 -1.05 -3.95 -7.19
N THR A 39 -1.98 -3.41 -6.39
CA THR A 39 -2.13 -1.95 -6.24
C THR A 39 -0.86 -1.35 -5.65
N THR A 40 -0.45 -1.83 -4.48
CA THR A 40 0.81 -1.43 -3.84
C THR A 40 1.96 -2.24 -4.42
N ARG A 41 2.94 -1.57 -5.01
CA ARG A 41 4.18 -2.19 -5.53
C ARG A 41 5.39 -1.81 -4.72
N THR A 42 5.35 -0.69 -4.06
CA THR A 42 6.41 -0.05 -3.30
C THR A 42 6.16 -0.20 -1.82
N ARG A 43 7.21 -0.35 -1.01
CA ARG A 43 7.08 -0.21 0.44
C ARG A 43 6.78 1.23 0.79
N ILE A 44 5.61 1.49 1.35
CA ILE A 44 5.20 2.81 1.82
C ILE A 44 5.28 2.81 3.34
N ARG A 45 5.98 3.79 3.90
CA ARG A 45 5.98 4.04 5.34
C ARG A 45 5.09 5.22 5.63
N GLY A 46 4.02 4.97 6.39
CA GLY A 46 3.15 6.00 6.91
C GLY A 46 3.38 6.19 8.40
N VAL A 47 3.47 7.42 8.84
CA VAL A 47 3.73 7.77 10.24
C VAL A 47 2.47 8.31 10.87
N ALA A 48 2.10 7.78 12.04
CA ALA A 48 0.95 8.23 12.81
C ALA A 48 1.31 8.41 14.27
N MET A 49 0.85 9.50 14.87
CA MET A 49 1.01 9.75 16.30
C MET A 49 -0.19 9.19 17.08
N ALA A 50 0.06 8.48 18.16
CA ALA A 50 -0.94 8.00 19.11
C ALA A 50 -0.51 8.33 20.54
N GLY A 51 -0.86 9.52 21.03
CA GLY A 51 -0.33 10.09 22.26
C GLY A 51 1.18 10.27 22.19
N GLN A 52 1.94 9.63 23.09
CA GLN A 52 3.41 9.66 23.12
C GLN A 52 4.06 8.58 22.24
N SER A 53 3.25 7.80 21.51
CA SER A 53 3.74 6.71 20.67
C SER A 53 3.70 7.11 19.19
N GLN A 54 4.81 6.90 18.49
CA GLN A 54 4.90 7.05 17.03
C GLN A 54 4.81 5.68 16.38
N LEU A 55 3.78 5.49 15.57
CA LEU A 55 3.48 4.25 14.85
C LEU A 55 3.93 4.38 13.40
N VAL A 56 4.97 3.64 13.02
CA VAL A 56 5.48 3.64 11.64
C VAL A 56 4.92 2.42 10.91
N PHE A 57 3.85 2.62 10.18
CA PHE A 57 3.21 1.57 9.39
C PHE A 57 3.98 1.31 8.10
N VAL A 58 4.28 0.06 7.83
CA VAL A 58 4.86 -0.40 6.57
C VAL A 58 3.75 -1.05 5.74
N ASP A 59 3.23 -0.33 4.73
CA ASP A 59 2.32 -0.93 3.74
C ASP A 59 3.14 -1.80 2.80
N THR A 60 2.76 -3.05 2.73
CA THR A 60 3.45 -4.03 1.92
C THR A 60 2.59 -4.45 0.73
N PRO A 61 3.20 -4.86 -0.39
CA PRO A 61 2.46 -5.56 -1.44
C PRO A 61 1.63 -6.70 -0.85
N GLY A 62 0.49 -7.01 -1.48
CA GLY A 62 -0.32 -8.15 -1.05
C GLY A 62 0.45 -9.47 -1.21
N LEU A 63 0.25 -10.38 -0.26
CA LEU A 63 0.81 -11.73 -0.31
C LEU A 63 -0.06 -12.61 -1.21
N PHE A 64 0.51 -13.10 -2.31
CA PHE A 64 -0.16 -13.96 -3.29
C PHE A 64 0.83 -14.94 -3.92
N LYS A 65 0.32 -15.91 -4.69
CA LYS A 65 1.20 -16.85 -5.43
C LYS A 65 1.87 -16.10 -6.59
N PRO A 66 3.20 -15.90 -6.58
CA PRO A 66 3.89 -15.12 -7.60
C PRO A 66 3.95 -15.88 -8.92
N ARG A 67 3.87 -15.16 -10.05
CA ARG A 67 3.97 -15.71 -11.41
C ARG A 67 5.10 -15.11 -12.23
N ARG A 68 5.41 -13.82 -12.01
CA ARG A 68 6.41 -13.05 -12.73
C ARG A 68 7.54 -12.64 -11.79
N ARG A 69 8.66 -12.18 -12.34
CA ARG A 69 9.80 -11.66 -11.56
C ARG A 69 9.37 -10.56 -10.58
N LEU A 70 8.62 -9.57 -11.06
CA LEU A 70 8.12 -8.49 -10.22
C LEU A 70 7.24 -9.02 -9.07
N ASP A 71 6.40 -10.01 -9.32
CA ASP A 71 5.56 -10.61 -8.28
C ASP A 71 6.39 -11.24 -7.16
N ARG A 72 7.48 -11.95 -7.52
CA ARG A 72 8.40 -12.55 -6.53
C ARG A 72 9.09 -11.49 -5.68
N ALA A 73 9.64 -10.46 -6.32
CA ALA A 73 10.26 -9.34 -5.60
C ALA A 73 9.28 -8.64 -4.67
N MET A 74 8.02 -8.45 -5.10
CA MET A 74 6.96 -7.86 -4.26
C MET A 74 6.65 -8.75 -3.04
N VAL A 75 6.52 -10.06 -3.22
CA VAL A 75 6.25 -11.01 -2.11
C VAL A 75 7.43 -11.07 -1.15
N ALA A 76 8.67 -11.12 -1.66
CA ALA A 76 9.88 -11.08 -0.84
C ALA A 76 9.96 -9.77 -0.02
N ALA A 77 9.66 -8.63 -0.66
CA ALA A 77 9.61 -7.33 0.01
C ALA A 77 8.54 -7.28 1.12
N ALA A 78 7.38 -7.92 0.91
CA ALA A 78 6.34 -7.99 1.93
C ALA A 78 6.79 -8.79 3.15
N TRP A 79 7.40 -9.94 2.95
CA TRP A 79 7.94 -10.75 4.05
C TRP A 79 9.13 -10.09 4.74
N GLY A 80 10.04 -9.45 3.99
CA GLY A 80 11.13 -8.65 4.57
C GLY A 80 10.61 -7.53 5.47
N GLY A 81 9.53 -6.83 5.04
CA GLY A 81 8.88 -5.83 5.91
C GLY A 81 8.31 -6.42 7.20
N ALA A 82 7.74 -7.64 7.14
CA ALA A 82 7.25 -8.33 8.33
C ALA A 82 8.41 -8.78 9.26
N THR A 83 9.53 -9.19 8.67
CA THR A 83 10.73 -9.60 9.43
C THR A 83 11.37 -8.43 10.17
N ASP A 84 11.32 -7.23 9.62
CA ASP A 84 11.94 -6.03 10.19
C ASP A 84 11.02 -5.30 11.21
N ALA A 85 9.75 -5.69 11.30
CA ALA A 85 8.76 -4.98 12.13
C ALA A 85 8.77 -5.45 13.61
N ASP A 86 8.42 -4.52 14.51
CA ASP A 86 8.20 -4.78 15.94
C ASP A 86 6.85 -5.49 16.18
N VAL A 87 5.86 -5.14 15.36
CA VAL A 87 4.51 -5.72 15.40
C VAL A 87 4.04 -6.06 13.98
N ILE A 88 3.47 -7.23 13.82
CA ILE A 88 2.83 -7.66 12.57
C ILE A 88 1.33 -7.62 12.74
N VAL A 89 0.61 -7.03 11.78
CA VAL A 89 -0.85 -7.06 11.71
C VAL A 89 -1.25 -7.82 10.46
N LEU A 90 -1.82 -9.01 10.63
CA LEU A 90 -2.42 -9.78 9.53
C LEU A 90 -3.84 -9.29 9.28
N LEU A 91 -4.11 -8.80 8.06
CA LEU A 91 -5.45 -8.41 7.63
C LEU A 91 -6.10 -9.53 6.83
N ILE A 92 -7.33 -9.90 7.23
CA ILE A 92 -8.18 -10.88 6.53
C ILE A 92 -9.51 -10.22 6.20
N GLU A 93 -10.04 -10.46 4.98
CA GLU A 93 -11.37 -9.97 4.60
C GLU A 93 -12.47 -10.84 5.23
N ALA A 94 -13.35 -10.24 6.04
CA ALA A 94 -14.42 -10.94 6.74
C ALA A 94 -15.33 -11.75 5.81
N HIS A 95 -15.69 -11.21 4.65
CA HIS A 95 -16.62 -11.86 3.71
C HIS A 95 -15.98 -12.99 2.90
N ARG A 96 -14.66 -12.96 2.66
CA ARG A 96 -13.93 -14.04 1.98
C ARG A 96 -13.55 -15.16 2.95
N GLY A 97 -13.31 -14.80 4.21
CA GLY A 97 -12.96 -15.76 5.24
C GLY A 97 -11.58 -16.39 5.05
N LEU A 98 -11.46 -17.64 5.49
CA LEU A 98 -10.22 -18.42 5.46
C LEU A 98 -9.98 -19.02 4.07
N THR A 99 -9.46 -18.21 3.15
CA THR A 99 -9.09 -18.64 1.79
C THR A 99 -7.84 -19.53 1.82
N GLU A 100 -7.56 -20.25 0.72
CA GLU A 100 -6.30 -20.97 0.53
C GLU A 100 -5.08 -20.03 0.63
N GLY A 101 -5.21 -18.78 0.15
CA GLY A 101 -4.18 -17.74 0.26
C GLY A 101 -3.91 -17.35 1.71
N VAL A 102 -4.95 -17.16 2.51
CA VAL A 102 -4.81 -16.90 3.95
C VAL A 102 -4.16 -18.10 4.64
N GLY A 103 -4.52 -19.33 4.28
CA GLY A 103 -3.89 -20.55 4.81
C GLY A 103 -2.37 -20.54 4.62
N ARG A 104 -1.91 -20.30 3.39
CA ARG A 104 -0.47 -20.19 3.08
C ARG A 104 0.23 -19.05 3.85
N ILE A 105 -0.45 -17.91 4.03
CA ILE A 105 0.11 -16.81 4.82
C ILE A 105 0.30 -17.23 6.28
N LEU A 106 -0.66 -17.94 6.87
CA LEU A 106 -0.58 -18.43 8.25
C LEU A 106 0.57 -19.44 8.44
N GLU A 107 0.77 -20.34 7.47
CA GLU A 107 1.90 -21.29 7.47
C GLU A 107 3.25 -20.55 7.45
N SER A 108 3.45 -19.63 6.50
CA SER A 108 4.69 -18.82 6.40
C SER A 108 4.87 -17.91 7.62
N LEU A 109 3.78 -17.40 8.18
CA LEU A 109 3.82 -16.54 9.36
C LEU A 109 4.37 -17.28 10.59
N GLY A 110 4.12 -18.57 10.70
CA GLY A 110 4.69 -19.42 11.76
C GLY A 110 6.22 -19.42 11.78
N GLU A 111 6.86 -19.30 10.62
CA GLU A 111 8.32 -19.21 10.48
C GLU A 111 8.83 -17.78 10.71
N VAL A 112 8.17 -16.79 10.14
CA VAL A 112 8.59 -15.38 10.17
C VAL A 112 8.34 -14.72 11.52
N ALA A 113 7.28 -15.10 12.21
CA ALA A 113 6.81 -14.44 13.43
C ALA A 113 7.56 -14.86 14.72
N GLN A 114 8.60 -15.68 14.63
CA GLN A 114 9.35 -16.15 15.81
C GLN A 114 9.82 -14.97 16.66
N GLY A 115 9.29 -14.88 17.90
CA GLY A 115 9.61 -13.82 18.85
C GLY A 115 8.97 -12.45 18.59
N ARG A 116 8.09 -12.33 17.58
CA ARG A 116 7.38 -11.08 17.24
C ARG A 116 5.96 -11.07 17.73
N LYS A 117 5.44 -9.87 17.95
CA LYS A 117 4.05 -9.65 18.31
C LYS A 117 3.18 -9.69 17.06
N VAL A 118 2.19 -10.57 17.02
CA VAL A 118 1.29 -10.71 15.87
C VAL A 118 -0.15 -10.47 16.30
N ALA A 119 -0.83 -9.55 15.63
CA ALA A 119 -2.26 -9.31 15.78
C ALA A 119 -3.01 -9.73 14.50
N LEU A 120 -4.26 -10.14 14.68
CA LEU A 120 -5.21 -10.39 13.62
C LEU A 120 -6.17 -9.19 13.49
N ALA A 121 -6.37 -8.66 12.29
CA ALA A 121 -7.40 -7.69 11.96
C ALA A 121 -8.36 -8.29 10.93
N ILE A 122 -9.54 -8.70 11.37
CA ILE A 122 -10.64 -9.13 10.49
C ILE A 122 -11.30 -7.85 9.96
N ASN A 123 -11.04 -7.53 8.69
CA ASN A 123 -11.45 -6.28 8.06
C ASN A 123 -12.72 -6.43 7.22
N LYS A 124 -13.35 -5.30 6.90
CA LYS A 124 -14.61 -5.20 6.12
C LYS A 124 -15.78 -5.88 6.84
N ILE A 125 -15.84 -5.74 8.17
CA ILE A 125 -16.92 -6.32 8.98
C ILE A 125 -18.30 -5.73 8.63
N ASP A 126 -18.33 -4.53 8.04
CA ASP A 126 -19.52 -3.88 7.49
C ASP A 126 -20.20 -4.67 6.36
N ARG A 127 -19.54 -5.70 5.82
CA ARG A 127 -20.03 -6.54 4.70
C ARG A 127 -20.55 -7.91 5.13
N VAL A 128 -20.56 -8.22 6.44
CA VAL A 128 -20.94 -9.55 6.94
C VAL A 128 -21.79 -9.45 8.21
N LYS A 129 -22.52 -10.50 8.51
CA LYS A 129 -23.28 -10.64 9.77
C LYS A 129 -22.36 -11.07 10.92
N SER A 130 -22.74 -10.71 12.15
CA SER A 130 -21.94 -10.95 13.36
C SER A 130 -21.62 -12.42 13.61
N GLU A 131 -22.60 -13.32 13.31
CA GLU A 131 -22.43 -14.75 13.52
C GLU A 131 -21.27 -15.33 12.72
N ARG A 132 -21.07 -14.81 11.48
CA ARG A 132 -19.97 -15.22 10.61
C ARG A 132 -18.61 -14.74 11.13
N LEU A 133 -18.57 -13.60 11.83
CA LEU A 133 -17.33 -13.09 12.42
C LEU A 133 -16.83 -13.98 13.54
N LEU A 134 -17.74 -14.51 14.38
CA LEU A 134 -17.37 -15.40 15.48
C LEU A 134 -16.76 -16.71 14.98
N SER A 135 -17.41 -17.38 14.02
CA SER A 135 -16.87 -18.61 13.45
C SER A 135 -15.52 -18.38 12.75
N LEU A 136 -15.41 -17.32 11.94
CA LEU A 136 -14.14 -16.98 11.29
C LEU A 136 -13.02 -16.72 12.30
N THR A 137 -13.32 -16.01 13.38
CA THR A 137 -12.36 -15.75 14.45
C THR A 137 -11.86 -17.04 15.08
N GLN A 138 -12.75 -17.97 15.37
CA GLN A 138 -12.39 -19.29 15.92
C GLN A 138 -11.53 -20.09 14.96
N ASP A 139 -11.94 -20.18 13.69
CA ASP A 139 -11.23 -20.94 12.65
C ASP A 139 -9.79 -20.41 12.41
N VAL A 140 -9.62 -19.09 12.39
CA VAL A 140 -8.31 -18.48 12.18
C VAL A 140 -7.42 -18.63 13.42
N ASN A 141 -7.96 -18.38 14.64
CA ASN A 141 -7.19 -18.53 15.87
C ASN A 141 -6.82 -20.00 16.17
N ALA A 142 -7.58 -20.97 15.65
CA ALA A 142 -7.22 -22.40 15.74
C ALA A 142 -5.98 -22.75 14.90
N ARG A 143 -5.64 -21.94 13.87
CA ARG A 143 -4.47 -22.17 12.99
C ARG A 143 -3.22 -21.41 13.41
N PHE A 144 -3.38 -20.27 14.06
CA PHE A 144 -2.25 -19.45 14.51
C PHE A 144 -2.63 -18.70 15.80
N SER A 145 -1.72 -18.65 16.77
CA SER A 145 -1.92 -17.96 18.04
C SER A 145 -1.59 -16.47 17.91
N PHE A 146 -2.61 -15.63 17.83
CA PHE A 146 -2.47 -14.18 17.80
C PHE A 146 -2.49 -13.61 19.22
N LEU A 147 -1.69 -12.55 19.47
CA LEU A 147 -1.74 -11.80 20.72
C LEU A 147 -3.10 -11.15 20.94
N ARG A 148 -3.70 -10.64 19.87
CA ARG A 148 -5.02 -10.02 19.89
C ARG A 148 -5.71 -10.10 18.54
N THR A 149 -7.03 -10.21 18.55
CA THR A 149 -7.87 -10.17 17.35
C THR A 149 -8.76 -8.93 17.40
N PHE A 150 -8.78 -8.19 16.30
CA PHE A 150 -9.59 -6.99 16.09
C PHE A 150 -10.59 -7.23 14.96
N MET A 151 -11.81 -6.75 15.15
CA MET A 151 -12.84 -6.70 14.13
C MET A 151 -12.96 -5.26 13.66
N ILE A 152 -12.56 -4.97 12.41
CA ILE A 152 -12.45 -3.61 11.91
C ILE A 152 -13.20 -3.40 10.58
N SER A 153 -13.58 -2.16 10.34
CA SER A 153 -13.84 -1.63 8.99
C SER A 153 -12.89 -0.47 8.73
N ALA A 154 -11.81 -0.72 7.99
CA ALA A 154 -10.84 0.32 7.66
C ALA A 154 -11.50 1.45 6.85
N GLU A 155 -12.50 1.15 6.02
CA GLU A 155 -13.26 2.12 5.23
C GLU A 155 -14.18 2.99 6.10
N LYS A 156 -14.89 2.40 7.07
CA LYS A 156 -15.86 3.10 7.94
C LYS A 156 -15.23 3.62 9.24
N GLY A 157 -14.06 3.13 9.63
CA GLY A 157 -13.36 3.50 10.86
C GLY A 157 -13.73 2.65 12.08
N HIS A 158 -14.68 1.72 11.98
CA HIS A 158 -15.10 0.89 13.12
C HIS A 158 -13.92 0.04 13.61
N GLY A 159 -13.68 -0.01 14.92
CA GLY A 159 -12.63 -0.80 15.58
C GLY A 159 -11.19 -0.39 15.26
N VAL A 160 -11.00 0.65 14.44
CA VAL A 160 -9.65 1.11 14.02
C VAL A 160 -8.94 1.80 15.19
N GLU A 161 -9.65 2.58 16.00
CA GLU A 161 -9.06 3.27 17.14
C GLU A 161 -8.65 2.30 18.26
N ASP A 162 -9.38 1.21 18.46
CA ASP A 162 -9.00 0.15 19.41
C ASP A 162 -7.69 -0.53 18.97
N LEU A 163 -7.55 -0.82 17.68
CA LEU A 163 -6.31 -1.34 17.10
C LEU A 163 -5.17 -0.33 17.26
N ARG A 164 -5.39 0.95 16.98
CA ARG A 164 -4.40 2.01 17.11
C ARG A 164 -3.91 2.17 18.56
N THR A 165 -4.83 2.20 19.50
CA THR A 165 -4.53 2.29 20.94
C THR A 165 -3.71 1.10 21.43
N TRP A 166 -4.08 -0.11 21.00
CA TRP A 166 -3.32 -1.31 21.34
C TRP A 166 -1.90 -1.26 20.75
N LEU A 167 -1.76 -0.92 19.46
CA LEU A 167 -0.45 -0.79 18.81
C LEU A 167 0.46 0.23 19.53
N ALA A 168 -0.11 1.35 20.00
CA ALA A 168 0.64 2.36 20.75
C ALA A 168 1.26 1.82 22.05
N GLY A 169 0.63 0.82 22.68
CA GLY A 169 1.15 0.12 23.84
C GLY A 169 2.18 -0.97 23.51
N GLU A 170 2.15 -1.50 22.28
CA GLU A 170 2.98 -2.64 21.90
C GLU A 170 4.33 -2.27 21.28
N VAL A 171 4.47 -1.08 20.68
CA VAL A 171 5.75 -0.60 20.16
C VAL A 171 6.75 -0.33 21.28
N PRO A 172 8.06 -0.54 21.05
CA PRO A 172 9.09 -0.39 22.09
C PRO A 172 9.23 1.03 22.61
N GLU A 173 9.77 1.18 23.81
CA GLU A 173 10.25 2.47 24.32
C GLU A 173 11.44 2.92 23.47
N SER A 174 11.30 4.09 22.85
CA SER A 174 12.27 4.65 21.92
C SER A 174 12.03 6.15 21.72
N PRO A 175 13.05 6.94 21.41
CA PRO A 175 12.82 8.25 20.77
C PRO A 175 12.01 8.09 19.48
N TRP A 176 11.30 9.14 19.10
CA TRP A 176 10.60 9.15 17.80
C TRP A 176 11.58 9.02 16.65
N LEU A 177 11.21 8.23 15.65
CA LEU A 177 12.03 7.91 14.47
C LEU A 177 11.94 8.98 13.38
N TYR A 178 10.83 9.70 13.35
CA TYR A 178 10.52 10.76 12.40
C TYR A 178 10.05 12.02 13.12
N PRO A 179 10.15 13.22 12.51
CA PRO A 179 9.50 14.43 13.00
C PRO A 179 8.01 14.21 13.27
N GLU A 180 7.46 14.88 14.28
CA GLU A 180 6.05 14.71 14.71
C GLU A 180 5.04 15.03 13.62
N ASP A 181 5.35 15.99 12.75
CA ASP A 181 4.53 16.43 11.62
C ASP A 181 4.74 15.65 10.33
N GLN A 182 5.67 14.70 10.32
CA GLN A 182 5.91 13.85 9.15
C GLN A 182 4.88 12.73 9.07
N ILE A 183 4.08 12.71 8.00
CA ILE A 183 3.00 11.72 7.77
C ILE A 183 3.42 10.53 6.91
N ALA A 184 4.50 10.66 6.14
CA ALA A 184 5.02 9.58 5.30
C ALA A 184 6.52 9.74 5.04
N ASP A 185 7.20 8.61 4.85
CA ASP A 185 8.60 8.55 4.41
C ASP A 185 8.65 8.22 2.92
N LEU A 186 8.18 9.17 2.10
CA LEU A 186 8.15 9.06 0.65
C LEU A 186 8.46 10.41 -0.01
N PRO A 187 9.30 10.43 -1.06
CA PRO A 187 9.46 11.63 -1.88
C PRO A 187 8.12 12.06 -2.50
N MET A 188 7.84 13.36 -2.49
CA MET A 188 6.60 13.92 -3.07
C MET A 188 6.43 13.53 -4.55
N ARG A 189 7.52 13.42 -5.30
CA ARG A 189 7.52 12.93 -6.69
C ARG A 189 6.93 11.52 -6.82
N MET A 190 7.18 10.66 -5.82
CA MET A 190 6.69 9.30 -5.81
C MET A 190 5.19 9.25 -5.47
N ILE A 191 4.74 10.06 -4.51
CA ILE A 191 3.33 10.20 -4.18
C ILE A 191 2.55 10.67 -5.42
N ALA A 192 3.07 11.65 -6.16
CA ALA A 192 2.44 12.13 -7.38
C ALA A 192 2.37 11.05 -8.48
N ALA A 193 3.45 10.28 -8.67
CA ALA A 193 3.48 9.18 -9.64
C ALA A 193 2.47 8.09 -9.28
N GLU A 194 2.40 7.68 -8.01
CA GLU A 194 1.45 6.68 -7.52
C GLU A 194 0.00 7.16 -7.63
N THR A 195 -0.28 8.45 -7.35
CA THR A 195 -1.61 9.03 -7.54
C THR A 195 -2.08 8.90 -8.99
N THR A 196 -1.22 9.21 -9.95
CA THR A 196 -1.53 9.04 -11.39
C THR A 196 -1.68 7.56 -11.76
N ARG A 197 -0.83 6.68 -11.21
CA ARG A 197 -0.93 5.23 -11.41
C ARG A 197 -2.24 4.65 -10.85
N GLU A 198 -2.72 5.16 -9.73
CA GLU A 198 -4.05 4.78 -9.19
C GLU A 198 -5.16 5.08 -10.21
N LYS A 199 -5.22 6.32 -10.76
CA LYS A 199 -6.26 6.69 -11.73
C LYS A 199 -6.19 5.86 -13.00
N LEU A 200 -4.98 5.55 -13.48
CA LEU A 200 -4.77 4.61 -14.57
C LEU A 200 -5.30 3.22 -14.22
N THR A 201 -4.95 2.72 -13.04
CA THR A 201 -5.35 1.39 -12.57
C THR A 201 -6.87 1.27 -12.43
N LEU A 202 -7.54 2.30 -11.95
CA LEU A 202 -9.00 2.31 -11.84
C LEU A 202 -9.71 2.32 -13.20
N ARG A 203 -9.15 3.04 -14.18
CA ARG A 203 -9.79 3.26 -15.48
C ARG A 203 -9.47 2.19 -16.53
N LEU A 204 -8.26 1.64 -16.50
CA LEU A 204 -7.81 0.64 -17.47
C LEU A 204 -8.24 -0.77 -17.03
N HIS A 205 -8.38 -1.69 -17.99
CA HIS A 205 -8.87 -3.04 -17.76
C HIS A 205 -7.85 -4.11 -18.18
N GLN A 206 -8.18 -5.37 -17.92
CA GLN A 206 -7.36 -6.55 -18.24
C GLN A 206 -5.95 -6.45 -17.66
N GLU A 207 -4.90 -6.75 -18.42
CA GLU A 207 -3.51 -6.75 -18.02
C GLU A 207 -2.82 -5.38 -18.06
N ILE A 208 -3.43 -4.38 -18.68
CA ILE A 208 -2.80 -3.06 -18.91
C ILE A 208 -2.32 -2.39 -17.61
N PRO A 209 -3.11 -2.36 -16.52
CA PRO A 209 -2.67 -1.78 -15.24
C PRO A 209 -1.40 -2.42 -14.67
N TYR A 210 -1.14 -3.70 -15.01
CA TYR A 210 0.02 -4.45 -14.53
C TYR A 210 1.26 -4.28 -15.40
N GLN A 211 1.10 -3.68 -16.58
CA GLN A 211 2.15 -3.51 -17.60
C GLN A 211 2.47 -2.04 -17.85
N LEU A 212 2.21 -1.17 -16.89
CA LEU A 212 2.57 0.23 -16.91
C LEU A 212 3.23 0.66 -15.60
N THR A 213 4.03 1.70 -15.68
CA THR A 213 4.53 2.45 -14.52
C THR A 213 4.46 3.95 -14.80
N VAL A 214 4.46 4.76 -13.74
CA VAL A 214 4.46 6.21 -13.83
C VAL A 214 5.69 6.76 -13.12
N GLU A 215 6.33 7.72 -13.71
CA GLU A 215 7.46 8.43 -13.13
C GLU A 215 7.24 9.93 -13.20
N THR A 216 7.63 10.63 -12.16
CA THR A 216 7.69 12.08 -12.16
C THR A 216 9.05 12.52 -12.67
N GLU A 217 9.10 12.98 -13.92
CA GLU A 217 10.31 13.44 -14.61
C GLU A 217 10.79 14.78 -14.05
N SER A 218 9.86 15.75 -13.87
CA SER A 218 10.19 17.05 -13.29
C SER A 218 9.14 17.49 -12.26
N TRP A 219 9.59 18.32 -11.33
CA TRP A 219 8.76 19.01 -10.34
C TRP A 219 9.33 20.39 -10.13
N GLU A 220 8.54 21.41 -10.44
CA GLU A 220 8.93 22.81 -10.36
C GLU A 220 7.94 23.58 -9.48
N GLU A 221 8.47 24.29 -8.50
CA GLU A 221 7.70 25.26 -7.71
C GLU A 221 7.64 26.58 -8.50
N ARG A 222 6.45 27.13 -8.68
CA ARG A 222 6.25 28.38 -9.38
C ARG A 222 6.13 29.56 -8.43
N GLU A 223 6.41 30.76 -8.91
CA GLU A 223 6.33 32.01 -8.14
C GLU A 223 4.92 32.29 -7.60
N ASP A 224 3.87 31.82 -8.28
CA ASP A 224 2.47 31.94 -7.86
C ASP A 224 2.07 30.90 -6.78
N GLY A 225 3.02 30.12 -6.27
CA GLY A 225 2.79 29.06 -5.27
C GLY A 225 2.22 27.77 -5.85
N SER A 226 1.96 27.69 -7.16
CA SER A 226 1.52 26.45 -7.82
C SER A 226 2.70 25.51 -8.10
N ALA A 227 2.42 24.21 -8.21
CA ALA A 227 3.40 23.23 -8.63
C ALA A 227 3.17 22.80 -10.08
N ARG A 228 4.24 22.75 -10.88
CA ARG A 228 4.25 22.08 -12.18
C ARG A 228 4.87 20.69 -12.04
N ILE A 229 4.17 19.67 -12.51
CA ILE A 229 4.57 18.28 -12.42
C ILE A 229 4.48 17.66 -13.80
N ASP A 230 5.62 17.23 -14.35
CA ASP A 230 5.70 16.51 -15.62
C ASP A 230 5.93 15.02 -15.32
N GLN A 231 5.10 14.16 -15.90
CA GLN A 231 5.13 12.71 -15.68
C GLN A 231 5.22 11.93 -16.98
N ILE A 232 5.93 10.80 -16.93
CA ILE A 232 5.98 9.83 -18.01
C ILE A 232 5.27 8.56 -17.56
N ILE A 233 4.33 8.12 -18.37
CA ILE A 233 3.65 6.84 -18.25
C ILE A 233 4.35 5.87 -19.21
N TYR A 234 5.10 4.92 -18.68
CA TYR A 234 5.73 3.88 -19.47
C TYR A 234 4.79 2.69 -19.64
N VAL A 235 4.70 2.20 -20.85
CA VAL A 235 3.93 1.01 -21.23
C VAL A 235 4.81 0.03 -22.02
N ALA A 236 4.50 -1.26 -21.93
CA ALA A 236 5.34 -2.30 -22.52
C ALA A 236 5.22 -2.43 -24.06
N ARG A 237 4.16 -1.90 -24.71
CA ARG A 237 3.89 -2.08 -26.14
C ARG A 237 3.11 -0.89 -26.71
N ASP A 238 3.22 -0.67 -28.03
CA ASP A 238 2.45 0.37 -28.74
C ASP A 238 0.93 0.20 -28.62
N GLY A 239 0.42 -1.02 -28.63
CA GLY A 239 -1.00 -1.27 -28.40
C GLY A 239 -1.49 -0.77 -27.05
N HIS A 240 -0.66 -0.90 -25.99
CA HIS A 240 -0.98 -0.36 -24.68
C HIS A 240 -0.98 1.17 -24.67
N LYS A 241 -0.05 1.81 -25.43
CA LYS A 241 -0.01 3.26 -25.57
C LYS A 241 -1.32 3.80 -26.15
N GLY A 242 -1.84 3.15 -27.19
CA GLY A 242 -3.14 3.52 -27.78
C GLY A 242 -4.29 3.44 -26.77
N ILE A 243 -4.32 2.39 -25.95
CA ILE A 243 -5.37 2.19 -24.91
C ILE A 243 -5.25 3.25 -23.80
N VAL A 244 -4.02 3.55 -23.34
CA VAL A 244 -3.78 4.58 -22.30
C VAL A 244 -4.15 5.97 -22.81
N LEU A 245 -3.85 6.29 -24.05
CA LEU A 245 -4.26 7.56 -24.66
C LEU A 245 -5.77 7.65 -24.83
N GLY A 246 -6.40 6.57 -25.29
CA GLY A 246 -7.82 6.50 -25.65
C GLY A 246 -8.15 7.24 -26.95
N ASN A 247 -9.41 7.19 -27.36
CA ASN A 247 -9.87 7.89 -28.56
C ASN A 247 -9.64 9.40 -28.43
N LYS A 248 -8.89 9.99 -29.37
CA LYS A 248 -8.52 11.42 -29.36
C LYS A 248 -7.96 11.93 -28.01
N GLY A 249 -7.34 11.05 -27.22
CA GLY A 249 -6.75 11.40 -25.93
C GLY A 249 -7.72 11.52 -24.75
N GLU A 250 -8.95 11.00 -24.88
CA GLU A 250 -9.98 11.08 -23.83
C GLU A 250 -9.57 10.38 -22.53
N THR A 251 -8.94 9.19 -22.64
CA THR A 251 -8.57 8.41 -21.44
C THR A 251 -7.48 9.15 -20.65
N ILE A 252 -6.42 9.59 -21.32
CA ILE A 252 -5.32 10.30 -20.64
C ILE A 252 -5.77 11.64 -20.05
N LYS A 253 -6.65 12.39 -20.75
CA LYS A 253 -7.23 13.63 -20.23
C LYS A 253 -8.01 13.40 -18.94
N ALA A 254 -8.87 12.37 -18.90
CA ALA A 254 -9.66 12.05 -17.72
C ALA A 254 -8.79 11.57 -16.55
N VAL A 255 -7.74 10.77 -16.82
CA VAL A 255 -6.75 10.33 -15.82
C VAL A 255 -5.99 11.53 -15.26
N SER A 256 -5.41 12.36 -16.12
CA SER A 256 -4.64 13.54 -15.70
C SER A 256 -5.48 14.52 -14.89
N LYS A 257 -6.76 14.73 -15.28
CA LYS A 257 -7.69 15.57 -14.52
C LYS A 257 -7.91 15.02 -13.12
N ALA A 258 -8.29 13.74 -13.00
CA ALA A 258 -8.56 13.11 -11.71
C ALA A 258 -7.32 13.03 -10.81
N ALA A 259 -6.13 12.77 -11.40
CA ALA A 259 -4.88 12.75 -10.66
C ALA A 259 -4.49 14.15 -10.16
N ARG A 260 -4.68 15.18 -11.00
CA ARG A 260 -4.45 16.57 -10.62
C ARG A 260 -5.34 17.00 -9.46
N GLU A 261 -6.63 16.69 -9.51
CA GLU A 261 -7.59 17.02 -8.44
C GLU A 261 -7.20 16.39 -7.10
N ASP A 262 -6.81 15.11 -7.07
CA ASP A 262 -6.30 14.45 -5.86
C ASP A 262 -4.99 15.09 -5.36
N LEU A 263 -4.08 15.48 -6.27
CA LEU A 263 -2.83 16.13 -5.91
C LEU A 263 -3.04 17.55 -5.37
N GLU A 264 -4.00 18.30 -5.92
CA GLU A 264 -4.39 19.62 -5.41
C GLU A 264 -4.96 19.53 -3.99
N GLU A 265 -5.82 18.51 -3.74
CA GLU A 265 -6.34 18.23 -2.40
C GLU A 265 -5.22 17.85 -1.42
N PHE A 266 -4.32 16.96 -1.83
CA PHE A 266 -3.22 16.49 -0.98
C PHE A 266 -2.22 17.61 -0.66
N LEU A 267 -1.88 18.45 -1.64
CA LEU A 267 -0.89 19.52 -1.50
C LEU A 267 -1.47 20.82 -0.94
N GLY A 268 -2.80 20.96 -0.91
CA GLY A 268 -3.49 22.18 -0.49
C GLY A 268 -3.24 23.38 -1.40
N ARG A 269 -2.83 23.14 -2.66
CA ARG A 269 -2.48 24.18 -3.62
C ARG A 269 -2.69 23.76 -5.07
N ARG A 270 -2.65 24.70 -5.98
CA ARG A 270 -2.85 24.46 -7.42
C ARG A 270 -1.73 23.63 -8.03
N VAL A 271 -2.11 22.67 -8.87
CA VAL A 271 -1.19 21.77 -9.59
C VAL A 271 -1.40 21.86 -11.10
N HIS A 272 -0.30 21.93 -11.84
CA HIS A 272 -0.27 21.78 -13.30
C HIS A 272 0.36 20.43 -13.64
N LEU A 273 -0.46 19.42 -13.92
CA LEU A 273 -0.02 18.07 -14.21
C LEU A 273 0.01 17.80 -15.71
N PHE A 274 1.16 17.40 -16.22
CA PHE A 274 1.39 17.00 -17.60
C PHE A 274 1.82 15.54 -17.66
N CYS A 275 1.10 14.72 -18.43
CA CYS A 275 1.38 13.30 -18.59
C CYS A 275 1.72 12.96 -20.03
N GLN A 276 2.87 12.34 -20.26
CA GLN A 276 3.31 11.83 -21.54
C GLN A 276 3.33 10.29 -21.51
N VAL A 277 2.88 9.62 -22.59
CA VAL A 277 2.91 8.16 -22.70
C VAL A 277 4.05 7.73 -23.60
N LYS A 278 4.99 6.95 -23.09
CA LYS A 278 6.14 6.39 -23.82
C LYS A 278 6.11 4.86 -23.79
N VAL A 279 6.52 4.23 -24.89
CA VAL A 279 6.72 2.78 -24.95
C VAL A 279 8.13 2.46 -24.48
N ARG A 280 8.25 1.46 -23.58
CA ARG A 280 9.51 0.91 -23.09
C ARG A 280 9.34 -0.59 -22.85
N GLU A 281 9.69 -1.39 -23.84
CA GLU A 281 9.32 -2.82 -23.92
C GLU A 281 9.81 -3.66 -22.73
N LYS A 282 10.99 -3.36 -22.18
CA LYS A 282 11.65 -4.15 -21.13
C LYS A 282 11.66 -3.50 -19.75
N TRP A 283 10.81 -2.50 -19.51
CA TRP A 283 10.84 -1.77 -18.23
C TRP A 283 10.67 -2.69 -17.00
N LEU A 284 9.96 -3.81 -17.15
CA LEU A 284 9.77 -4.81 -16.09
C LEU A 284 11.04 -5.62 -15.75
N ASP A 285 12.07 -5.55 -16.58
CA ASP A 285 13.34 -6.30 -16.42
C ASP A 285 14.52 -5.37 -16.10
N GLU A 286 14.28 -4.10 -15.80
CA GLU A 286 15.31 -3.10 -15.49
C GLU A 286 15.51 -3.00 -13.97
N ALA A 287 16.74 -3.29 -13.49
CA ALA A 287 17.08 -3.27 -12.07
C ALA A 287 16.79 -1.91 -11.40
N GLU A 288 17.09 -0.79 -12.10
CA GLU A 288 16.82 0.55 -11.62
C GLU A 288 15.34 0.79 -11.23
N ARG A 289 14.41 0.13 -11.94
CA ARG A 289 12.98 0.22 -11.65
C ARG A 289 12.60 -0.46 -10.33
N TYR A 290 13.24 -1.57 -10.05
CA TYR A 290 13.04 -2.29 -8.78
C TYR A 290 13.56 -1.44 -7.62
N GLU A 291 14.75 -0.83 -7.76
CA GLU A 291 15.32 0.07 -6.76
C GLU A 291 14.39 1.27 -6.49
N GLN A 292 13.85 1.91 -7.55
CA GLN A 292 12.89 3.00 -7.43
C GLN A 292 11.60 2.58 -6.70
N MET A 293 11.19 1.32 -6.81
CA MET A 293 10.06 0.75 -6.08
C MET A 293 10.45 0.27 -4.68
N GLY A 294 11.73 0.36 -4.27
CA GLY A 294 12.23 -0.20 -3.02
C GLY A 294 12.23 -1.74 -3.01
N LEU A 295 12.35 -2.36 -4.18
CA LEU A 295 12.40 -3.81 -4.38
C LEU A 295 13.82 -4.25 -4.77
N ASP A 296 14.25 -5.44 -4.31
CA ASP A 296 15.50 -6.03 -4.79
C ASP A 296 15.24 -6.78 -6.10
N PHE A 297 16.00 -6.42 -7.13
CA PHE A 297 15.93 -7.07 -8.43
C PHE A 297 16.35 -8.56 -8.37
N ARG A 298 17.23 -8.92 -7.43
CA ARG A 298 17.73 -10.29 -7.24
C ARG A 298 16.67 -11.21 -6.66
N ASP A 299 15.79 -10.72 -5.78
CA ASP A 299 14.66 -11.46 -5.21
C ASP A 299 13.68 -11.96 -6.27
N GLY A 300 13.65 -11.31 -7.42
CA GLY A 300 12.87 -11.73 -8.57
C GLY A 300 13.41 -12.97 -9.30
N ASN A 301 14.60 -13.45 -8.99
CA ASN A 301 15.24 -14.63 -9.63
C ASN A 301 15.04 -15.94 -8.84
N ALA A 302 14.56 -15.86 -7.60
CA ALA A 302 14.36 -17.01 -6.70
C ALA A 302 13.10 -17.83 -7.04
#